data_872c9c6108dd6134504aedabc4719d65
#
_entry.id   872c9c6108dd6134504aedabc4719d65
#
_cell.length_a   1.000
_cell.length_b   1.000
_cell.length_c   1.000
_cell.angle_alpha   90.00
_cell.angle_beta   90.00
_cell.angle_gamma   90.00
#
_symmetry.space_group_name_H-M   'P 1'
#
loop_
_entity.id
_entity.type
_entity.pdbx_description
1 polymer ?
#
loop_
_entity_poly.entity_id
_entity_poly.type
_entity_poly.pdbx_seq_one_letter_code
_entity_poly.pdbx_strand_id
1 'polypeptide(L)'
;MTERHSSDSFHAFKQYKILYNSLMPAPRPVVFLGSALDDLRAFPLAARREAGHQIDQVQRGQAPDDWKPMTTVGRGAREIRVRDASGAFRIIYVATFADTVYVLHCFQKKTERTRHADVALATRRYRDMLMELQR
;
A
#
# COMPACT_ATOMS: atom_id res chain seq x y z
N MET A 1 29.58 -35.89 0.60
CA MET A 1 29.29 -35.33 1.92
C MET A 1 28.74 -33.92 1.85
N THR A 2 29.32 -33.04 1.06
CA THR A 2 28.85 -31.69 0.84
C THR A 2 27.45 -31.62 0.22
N GLU A 3 27.14 -32.53 -0.70
CA GLU A 3 25.83 -32.60 -1.33
C GLU A 3 24.71 -32.98 -0.35
N ARG A 4 25.02 -33.91 0.56
CA ARG A 4 24.09 -34.36 1.59
C ARG A 4 23.74 -33.22 2.56
N HIS A 5 24.74 -32.43 2.94
CA HIS A 5 24.58 -31.28 3.83
C HIS A 5 23.73 -30.17 3.16
N SER A 6 23.99 -29.89 1.89
CA SER A 6 23.26 -28.91 1.10
C SER A 6 21.82 -29.32 0.89
N SER A 7 21.57 -30.62 0.64
CA SER A 7 20.22 -31.18 0.47
C SER A 7 19.38 -31.06 1.76
N ASP A 8 19.98 -31.38 2.90
CA ASP A 8 19.29 -31.29 4.20
C ASP A 8 18.95 -29.85 4.56
N SER A 9 19.83 -28.89 4.30
CA SER A 9 19.57 -27.48 4.54
C SER A 9 18.47 -26.95 3.64
N PHE A 10 18.45 -27.35 2.37
CA PHE A 10 17.43 -26.95 1.42
C PHE A 10 16.06 -27.52 1.82
N HIS A 11 16.00 -28.77 2.26
CA HIS A 11 14.79 -29.42 2.71
C HIS A 11 14.21 -28.73 3.96
N ALA A 12 15.04 -28.42 4.93
CA ALA A 12 14.64 -27.70 6.15
C ALA A 12 14.10 -26.30 5.81
N PHE A 13 14.73 -25.60 4.87
CA PHE A 13 14.26 -24.29 4.41
C PHE A 13 12.87 -24.39 3.75
N LYS A 14 12.65 -25.39 2.92
CA LYS A 14 11.33 -25.62 2.30
C LYS A 14 10.26 -25.88 3.33
N GLN A 15 10.52 -26.72 4.32
CA GLN A 15 9.57 -27.02 5.39
C GLN A 15 9.25 -25.78 6.23
N TYR A 16 10.28 -25.00 6.55
CA TYR A 16 10.09 -23.73 7.27
C TYR A 16 9.19 -22.79 6.49
N LYS A 17 9.42 -22.65 5.18
CA LYS A 17 8.63 -21.76 4.34
C LYS A 17 7.17 -22.20 4.23
N ILE A 18 6.93 -23.51 4.10
CA ILE A 18 5.58 -24.05 4.08
C ILE A 18 4.87 -23.77 5.41
N LEU A 19 5.54 -24.02 6.53
CA LEU A 19 4.97 -23.77 7.84
C LEU A 19 4.71 -22.29 8.06
N TYR A 20 5.65 -21.43 7.68
CA TYR A 20 5.50 -19.99 7.77
C TYR A 20 4.28 -19.51 6.98
N ASN A 21 4.12 -19.97 5.74
CA ASN A 21 2.98 -19.61 4.89
C ASN A 21 1.65 -20.11 5.45
N SER A 22 1.67 -21.22 6.20
CA SER A 22 0.47 -21.75 6.85
C SER A 22 0.07 -20.96 8.09
N LEU A 23 1.06 -20.43 8.83
CA LEU A 23 0.82 -19.73 10.10
C LEU A 23 0.61 -18.23 9.90
N MET A 24 1.19 -17.64 8.87
CA MET A 24 1.08 -16.22 8.59
C MET A 24 -0.05 -15.94 7.59
N PRO A 25 -0.89 -14.94 7.85
CA PRO A 25 -1.91 -14.56 6.87
C PRO A 25 -1.26 -14.18 5.55
N ALA A 26 -1.88 -14.55 4.44
CA ALA A 26 -1.46 -14.07 3.13
C ALA A 26 -1.57 -12.55 3.08
N PRO A 27 -0.65 -11.85 2.39
CA PRO A 27 -0.80 -10.41 2.17
C PRO A 27 -2.13 -10.11 1.49
N ARG A 28 -2.78 -9.03 1.93
CA ARG A 28 -4.01 -8.57 1.29
C ARG A 28 -3.71 -8.13 -0.14
N PRO A 29 -4.60 -8.37 -1.09
CA PRO A 29 -4.43 -7.81 -2.42
C PRO A 29 -4.49 -6.28 -2.36
N VAL A 30 -3.84 -5.64 -3.33
CA VAL A 30 -3.92 -4.20 -3.50
C VAL A 30 -4.57 -3.89 -4.86
N VAL A 31 -5.51 -2.95 -4.84
CA VAL A 31 -6.20 -2.46 -6.03
C VAL A 31 -5.93 -0.96 -6.15
N PHE A 32 -5.40 -0.54 -7.29
CA PHE A 32 -5.15 0.86 -7.56
C PHE A 32 -6.30 1.44 -8.40
N LEU A 33 -6.93 2.50 -7.91
CA LEU A 33 -8.05 3.15 -8.59
C LEU A 33 -7.54 4.17 -9.63
N GLY A 34 -8.15 4.17 -10.80
CA GLY A 34 -7.82 5.12 -11.85
C GLY A 34 -6.33 5.13 -12.20
N SER A 35 -5.71 6.31 -12.20
CA SER A 35 -4.29 6.49 -12.52
C SER A 35 -3.35 6.29 -11.32
N ALA A 36 -3.84 5.83 -10.17
CA ALA A 36 -3.04 5.80 -8.95
C ALA A 36 -1.73 5.02 -9.09
N LEU A 37 -1.74 3.88 -9.79
CA LEU A 37 -0.53 3.08 -9.98
C LEU A 37 0.47 3.81 -10.90
N ASP A 38 0.00 4.39 -11.99
CA ASP A 38 0.88 5.15 -12.90
C ASP A 38 1.49 6.35 -12.19
N ASP A 39 0.71 7.02 -11.35
CA ASP A 39 1.18 8.17 -10.56
C ASP A 39 2.22 7.73 -9.54
N LEU A 40 2.02 6.59 -8.88
CA LEU A 40 3.01 6.02 -7.97
C LEU A 40 4.32 5.68 -8.70
N ARG A 41 4.20 5.06 -9.87
CA ARG A 41 5.36 4.68 -10.69
C ARG A 41 6.15 5.91 -11.19
N ALA A 42 5.51 7.06 -11.28
CA ALA A 42 6.14 8.31 -11.68
C ALA A 42 6.91 8.98 -10.54
N PHE A 43 6.80 8.53 -9.30
CA PHE A 43 7.61 9.05 -8.20
C PHE A 43 9.09 8.81 -8.47
N PRO A 44 9.98 9.70 -7.98
CA PRO A 44 11.41 9.42 -7.97
C PRO A 44 11.70 8.08 -7.28
N LEU A 45 12.77 7.41 -7.68
CA LEU A 45 13.04 6.03 -7.29
C LEU A 45 12.97 5.79 -5.78
N ALA A 46 13.61 6.64 -4.98
CA ALA A 46 13.63 6.46 -3.53
C ALA A 46 12.23 6.61 -2.92
N ALA A 47 11.47 7.62 -3.35
CA ALA A 47 10.09 7.84 -2.89
C ALA A 47 9.17 6.69 -3.34
N ARG A 48 9.35 6.21 -4.57
CA ARG A 48 8.57 5.09 -5.09
C ARG A 48 8.82 3.80 -4.30
N ARG A 49 10.07 3.51 -3.97
CA ARG A 49 10.42 2.33 -3.16
C ARG A 49 9.86 2.44 -1.76
N GLU A 50 9.95 3.59 -1.14
CA GLU A 50 9.41 3.80 0.20
C GLU A 50 7.89 3.70 0.20
N ALA A 51 7.23 4.29 -0.79
CA ALA A 51 5.78 4.16 -0.94
C ALA A 51 5.35 2.70 -1.09
N GLY A 52 6.06 1.93 -1.92
CA GLY A 52 5.81 0.50 -2.08
C GLY A 52 6.00 -0.27 -0.78
N HIS A 53 7.04 0.05 0.00
CA HIS A 53 7.28 -0.55 1.30
C HIS A 53 6.14 -0.26 2.28
N GLN A 54 5.64 0.98 2.33
CA GLN A 54 4.53 1.36 3.19
C GLN A 54 3.23 0.65 2.79
N ILE A 55 2.97 0.52 1.51
CA ILE A 55 1.80 -0.24 1.02
C ILE A 55 1.93 -1.72 1.40
N ASP A 56 3.13 -2.30 1.29
CA ASP A 56 3.38 -3.68 1.70
C ASP A 56 3.08 -3.89 3.19
N GLN A 57 3.46 -2.95 4.05
CA GLN A 57 3.11 -3.01 5.48
C GLN A 57 1.59 -3.06 5.68
N VAL A 58 0.85 -2.22 4.96
CA VAL A 58 -0.62 -2.23 5.04
C VAL A 58 -1.20 -3.56 4.57
N GLN A 59 -0.65 -4.12 3.49
CA GLN A 59 -1.08 -5.44 2.99
C GLN A 59 -0.89 -6.54 4.02
N ARG A 60 0.08 -6.39 4.91
CA ARG A 60 0.36 -7.34 6.00
C ARG A 60 -0.38 -7.03 7.29
N GLY A 61 -1.30 -6.08 7.27
CA GLY A 61 -2.11 -5.71 8.42
C GLY A 61 -1.42 -4.75 9.39
N GLN A 62 -0.31 -4.14 8.98
CA GLN A 62 0.43 -3.19 9.80
C GLN A 62 0.07 -1.76 9.41
N ALA A 63 0.16 -0.84 10.37
CA ALA A 63 -0.01 0.57 10.05
C ALA A 63 1.23 1.10 9.32
N PRO A 64 1.06 2.08 8.42
CA PRO A 64 2.22 2.79 7.85
C PRO A 64 3.01 3.52 8.94
N ASP A 65 4.28 3.84 8.64
CA ASP A 65 5.14 4.52 9.61
C ASP A 65 4.66 5.93 9.93
N ASP A 66 4.18 6.66 8.91
CA ASP A 66 3.68 8.03 9.07
C ASP A 66 2.40 8.19 8.26
N TRP A 67 1.29 8.43 8.95
CA TRP A 67 -0.01 8.56 8.31
C TRP A 67 -0.96 9.41 9.14
N LYS A 68 -2.02 9.87 8.49
CA LYS A 68 -3.12 10.53 9.19
C LYS A 68 -4.47 10.08 8.61
N PRO A 69 -5.55 10.18 9.41
CA PRO A 69 -6.90 9.96 8.87
C PRO A 69 -7.25 10.99 7.81
N MET A 70 -7.99 10.56 6.80
CA MET A 70 -8.53 11.42 5.74
C MET A 70 -10.04 11.25 5.66
N THR A 71 -10.72 11.61 6.75
CA THR A 71 -12.18 11.44 6.87
C THR A 71 -12.97 12.26 5.85
N THR A 72 -12.39 13.36 5.37
CA THR A 72 -12.99 14.15 4.29
C THR A 72 -13.09 13.38 2.97
N VAL A 73 -12.20 12.41 2.74
CA VAL A 73 -12.29 11.51 1.59
C VAL A 73 -13.35 10.45 1.80
N GLY A 74 -13.36 9.82 2.97
CA GLY A 74 -14.35 8.82 3.31
C GLY A 74 -13.94 8.07 4.57
N ARG A 75 -14.88 7.28 5.08
CA ARG A 75 -14.67 6.49 6.29
C ARG A 75 -13.57 5.47 6.07
N GLY A 76 -12.60 5.45 6.97
CA GLY A 76 -11.47 4.54 6.91
C GLY A 76 -10.35 4.97 5.98
N ALA A 77 -10.51 6.08 5.25
CA ALA A 77 -9.44 6.58 4.39
C ALA A 77 -8.30 7.15 5.23
N ARG A 78 -7.07 6.89 4.78
CA ARG A 78 -5.84 7.34 5.42
C ARG A 78 -4.89 7.89 4.38
N GLU A 79 -4.04 8.82 4.81
CA GLU A 79 -2.98 9.38 3.97
C GLU A 79 -1.63 8.94 4.52
N ILE A 80 -0.89 8.16 3.73
CA ILE A 80 0.50 7.81 4.04
C ILE A 80 1.37 8.99 3.62
N ARG A 81 2.33 9.33 4.47
CA ARG A 81 3.31 10.38 4.23
C ARG A 81 4.67 9.77 3.96
N VAL A 82 5.26 10.14 2.84
CA VAL A 82 6.62 9.74 2.45
C VAL A 82 7.40 11.00 2.14
N ARG A 83 8.62 11.06 2.64
CA ARG A 83 9.49 12.23 2.43
C ARG A 83 10.90 11.75 2.10
N ASP A 84 11.48 12.37 1.09
CA ASP A 84 12.90 12.18 0.77
C ASP A 84 13.51 13.49 0.26
N ALA A 85 14.74 13.41 -0.28
CA ALA A 85 15.43 14.60 -0.81
C ALA A 85 14.69 15.27 -1.96
N SER A 86 13.85 14.55 -2.71
CA SER A 86 13.10 15.10 -3.84
C SER A 86 11.77 15.75 -3.43
N GLY A 87 11.35 15.60 -2.16
CA GLY A 87 10.16 16.27 -1.67
C GLY A 87 9.26 15.40 -0.80
N ALA A 88 8.01 15.79 -0.71
CA ALA A 88 6.99 15.13 0.07
C ALA A 88 5.96 14.46 -0.85
N PHE A 89 5.63 13.21 -0.54
CA PHE A 89 4.73 12.39 -1.34
C PHE A 89 3.61 11.86 -0.46
N ARG A 90 2.46 11.64 -1.06
CA ARG A 90 1.26 11.18 -0.33
C ARG A 90 0.60 10.04 -1.08
N ILE A 91 0.13 9.06 -0.32
CA ILE A 91 -0.67 7.94 -0.82
C ILE A 91 -1.95 7.90 0.00
N ILE A 92 -3.09 8.11 -0.64
CA ILE A 92 -4.39 8.01 0.01
C ILE A 92 -4.95 6.63 -0.27
N TYR A 93 -5.30 5.90 0.79
CA TYR A 93 -5.76 4.52 0.69
C TYR A 93 -6.86 4.23 1.70
N VAL A 94 -7.55 3.13 1.50
CA VAL A 94 -8.47 2.55 2.46
C VAL A 94 -8.28 1.03 2.48
N ALA A 95 -8.28 0.44 3.68
CA ALA A 95 -8.03 -0.98 3.88
C ALA A 95 -9.08 -1.66 4.78
N THR A 96 -10.25 -1.03 4.93
CA THR A 96 -11.32 -1.51 5.82
C THR A 96 -12.41 -2.28 5.10
N PHE A 97 -12.31 -2.44 3.76
CA PHE A 97 -13.32 -3.11 2.96
C PHE A 97 -12.75 -4.33 2.25
N ALA A 98 -13.51 -5.44 2.26
CA ALA A 98 -13.26 -6.64 1.45
C ALA A 98 -11.85 -7.25 1.62
N ASP A 99 -11.20 -7.03 2.79
CA ASP A 99 -9.83 -7.49 3.05
C ASP A 99 -8.83 -7.09 1.95
N THR A 100 -9.06 -5.96 1.32
CA THR A 100 -8.28 -5.44 0.21
C THR A 100 -7.76 -4.05 0.55
N VAL A 101 -6.58 -3.74 0.08
CA VAL A 101 -6.01 -2.38 0.18
C VAL A 101 -6.37 -1.65 -1.11
N TYR A 102 -7.19 -0.61 -1.00
CA TYR A 102 -7.56 0.24 -2.15
C TYR A 102 -6.73 1.50 -2.11
N VAL A 103 -5.86 1.68 -3.09
CA VAL A 103 -5.07 2.90 -3.25
C VAL A 103 -5.86 3.85 -4.14
N LEU A 104 -6.31 4.95 -3.56
CA LEU A 104 -7.20 5.91 -4.21
C LEU A 104 -6.44 6.94 -5.02
N HIS A 105 -5.30 7.42 -4.50
CA HIS A 105 -4.57 8.51 -5.14
C HIS A 105 -3.13 8.56 -4.64
N CYS A 106 -2.19 8.83 -5.54
CA CYS A 106 -0.77 9.00 -5.23
C CYS A 106 -0.31 10.32 -5.86
N PHE A 107 0.35 11.17 -5.08
CA PHE A 107 0.76 12.48 -5.59
C PHE A 107 1.95 13.05 -4.83
N GLN A 108 2.69 13.93 -5.47
CA GLN A 108 3.71 14.74 -4.82
C GLN A 108 3.05 15.98 -4.21
N LYS A 109 3.28 16.19 -2.93
CA LYS A 109 2.75 17.35 -2.22
C LYS A 109 3.67 18.54 -2.49
N LYS A 110 3.13 19.57 -3.14
CA LYS A 110 3.88 20.78 -3.52
C LYS A 110 3.53 22.00 -2.68
N THR A 111 2.52 21.87 -1.80
CA THR A 111 2.06 22.95 -0.92
C THR A 111 1.90 22.39 0.49
N GLU A 112 1.80 23.25 1.49
CA GLU A 112 1.63 22.84 2.89
C GLU A 112 0.32 22.08 3.12
N ARG A 113 -0.72 22.43 2.37
CA ARG A 113 -2.01 21.76 2.46
C ARG A 113 -2.20 20.80 1.29
N THR A 114 -2.86 19.69 1.53
CA THR A 114 -3.34 18.84 0.45
C THR A 114 -4.33 19.63 -0.38
N ARG A 115 -4.11 19.69 -1.68
CA ARG A 115 -4.95 20.47 -2.59
C ARG A 115 -6.38 19.94 -2.62
N HIS A 116 -7.33 20.85 -2.80
CA HIS A 116 -8.72 20.46 -3.01
C HIS A 116 -8.88 19.49 -4.16
N ALA A 117 -8.11 19.66 -5.24
CA ALA A 117 -8.16 18.77 -6.39
C ALA A 117 -7.77 17.33 -6.03
N ASP A 118 -6.73 17.16 -5.19
CA ASP A 118 -6.28 15.84 -4.74
C ASP A 118 -7.32 15.18 -3.83
N VAL A 119 -7.90 15.94 -2.90
CA VAL A 119 -8.96 15.45 -2.02
C VAL A 119 -10.21 15.10 -2.81
N ALA A 120 -10.60 15.94 -3.76
CA ALA A 120 -11.80 15.71 -4.59
C ALA A 120 -11.62 14.45 -5.45
N LEU A 121 -10.44 14.25 -6.03
CA LEU A 121 -10.16 13.07 -6.84
C LEU A 121 -10.20 11.79 -5.99
N ALA A 122 -9.57 11.81 -4.82
CA ALA A 122 -9.60 10.68 -3.90
C ALA A 122 -11.03 10.38 -3.44
N THR A 123 -11.82 11.40 -3.14
CA THR A 123 -13.22 11.26 -2.74
C THR A 123 -14.05 10.61 -3.83
N ARG A 124 -13.88 11.04 -5.07
CA ARG A 124 -14.59 10.46 -6.21
C ARG A 124 -14.24 8.98 -6.37
N ARG A 125 -12.95 8.65 -6.28
CA ARG A 125 -12.48 7.25 -6.39
C ARG A 125 -12.97 6.40 -5.22
N TYR A 126 -13.06 6.96 -4.04
CA TYR A 126 -13.66 6.29 -2.89
C TYR A 126 -15.13 5.92 -3.17
N ARG A 127 -15.91 6.84 -3.73
CA ARG A 127 -17.31 6.56 -4.11
C ARG A 127 -17.40 5.49 -5.18
N ASP A 128 -16.52 5.56 -6.19
CA ASP A 128 -16.48 4.57 -7.26
C ASP A 128 -16.17 3.17 -6.69
N MET A 129 -15.23 3.10 -5.76
CA MET A 129 -14.91 1.85 -5.05
C MET A 129 -16.13 1.30 -4.32
N LEU A 130 -16.84 2.14 -3.58
CA LEU A 130 -18.04 1.70 -2.86
C LEU A 130 -19.12 1.17 -3.80
N MET A 131 -19.30 1.81 -4.94
CA MET A 131 -20.26 1.36 -5.95
C MET A 131 -19.89 0.00 -6.52
N GLU A 132 -18.60 -0.24 -6.79
CA GLU A 132 -18.13 -1.54 -7.24
C GLU A 132 -18.35 -2.63 -6.19
N LEU A 133 -18.14 -2.33 -4.94
CA LEU A 133 -18.33 -3.29 -3.85
C LEU A 133 -19.79 -3.67 -3.61
N GLN A 134 -20.73 -2.85 -4.08
CA GLN A 134 -22.16 -3.08 -3.95
C GLN A 134 -22.77 -3.85 -5.12
N ARG A 135 -21.98 -4.15 -6.15
CA ARG A 135 -22.46 -4.92 -7.30
C ARG A 135 -22.62 -6.40 -7.02
#